data_12b012a9871190e31f943c65ee579a1d
#
_entry.id   12b012a9871190e31f943c65ee579a1d
#
_cell.length_a   1.000
_cell.length_b   1.000
_cell.length_c   1.000
_cell.angle_alpha   90.00
_cell.angle_beta   90.00
_cell.angle_gamma   90.00
#
_symmetry.space_group_name_H-M   'P 1'
#
loop_
_entity.id
_entity.type
_entity.pdbx_description
1 polymer ?
#
loop_
_entity_poly.entity_id
_entity_poly.type
_entity_poly.pdbx_seq_one_letter_code
_entity_poly.pdbx_strand_id
1 'polypeptide(L)'
;KQDGSDEYNIDPIKWRVLSNEKGVQSDNGDELFLLADQNLDVIRYHETNTSVSVTWAESTMRSWLNGYDASYNTGGNSGIDYSADAAHSFLDSAFSEEEKNAIAGTKVENSTGGETQVQIFLLSLSETRRTVYGFSRDISKDPGRVATNTAYVAGGGKTGSTLMSEEDGADIWWLRSPGLTGDYAAFAYNDGSVYSNGSHVNNENFAVRPAFKLNLEEVLFTSAAVGGKVPDASGSGNCGGVAVGEIFEIASYDGDDWKVTVLDKDRKFAISDVEISGDTVTFSYSGARTGKNEYISAVIVTNGELTHYGRVLELDGTANGESGKNKNVSIPSGMTLDADTELYLFNEQYNGG
;
A
#
# COMPACT_ATOMS: atom_id res chain seq x y z
N LYS A 1 2.55 -12.15 15.87
CA LYS A 1 3.10 -12.32 17.23
C LYS A 1 4.40 -13.12 17.15
N GLN A 2 5.55 -12.45 17.05
CA GLN A 2 6.84 -13.16 17.03
C GLN A 2 7.56 -13.15 18.39
N ASP A 3 7.14 -12.33 19.32
CA ASP A 3 7.83 -12.11 20.60
C ASP A 3 6.97 -12.43 21.84
N GLY A 4 5.76 -12.96 21.66
CA GLY A 4 4.82 -13.22 22.74
C GLY A 4 4.06 -11.98 23.23
N SER A 5 4.29 -10.81 22.66
CA SER A 5 3.41 -9.65 22.81
C SER A 5 2.17 -9.79 21.93
N ASP A 6 1.09 -9.11 22.28
CA ASP A 6 -0.11 -9.07 21.44
C ASP A 6 0.03 -8.07 20.27
N GLU A 7 1.22 -7.50 20.07
CA GLU A 7 1.54 -6.55 19.02
C GLU A 7 2.18 -7.25 17.82
N TYR A 8 1.67 -6.98 16.63
CA TYR A 8 2.31 -7.31 15.37
C TYR A 8 3.23 -6.15 14.97
N ASN A 9 4.36 -6.46 14.37
CA ASN A 9 5.17 -5.42 13.73
C ASN A 9 4.36 -4.76 12.62
N ILE A 10 4.40 -3.44 12.56
CA ILE A 10 3.83 -2.67 11.45
C ILE A 10 4.87 -2.68 10.33
N ASP A 11 4.66 -3.54 9.35
CA ASP A 11 5.50 -3.61 8.15
C ASP A 11 4.77 -2.96 6.97
N PRO A 12 5.48 -2.28 6.06
CA PRO A 12 4.88 -1.76 4.84
C PRO A 12 4.22 -2.87 4.02
N ILE A 13 3.04 -2.59 3.48
CA ILE A 13 2.31 -3.54 2.66
C ILE A 13 2.92 -3.56 1.25
N LYS A 14 3.21 -4.77 0.76
CA LYS A 14 3.63 -4.96 -0.62
C LYS A 14 2.41 -5.03 -1.54
N TRP A 15 2.48 -4.27 -2.63
CA TRP A 15 1.43 -4.18 -3.63
C TRP A 15 1.93 -4.64 -4.99
N ARG A 16 1.16 -5.50 -5.62
CA ARG A 16 1.40 -5.93 -7.01
C ARG A 16 0.77 -4.92 -7.96
N VAL A 17 1.53 -4.47 -8.95
CA VAL A 17 1.01 -3.67 -10.05
C VAL A 17 0.26 -4.59 -11.01
N LEU A 18 -1.05 -4.38 -11.16
CA LEU A 18 -1.90 -5.12 -12.08
C LEU A 18 -1.89 -4.51 -13.47
N SER A 19 -1.74 -3.20 -13.55
CA SER A 19 -1.63 -2.49 -14.82
C SER A 19 -0.70 -1.31 -14.66
N ASN A 20 0.26 -1.22 -15.57
CA ASN A 20 1.16 -0.08 -15.75
C ASN A 20 0.95 0.55 -17.14
N GLU A 21 -0.07 0.14 -17.88
CA GLU A 21 -0.33 0.69 -19.20
C GLU A 21 -0.77 2.15 -19.08
N LYS A 22 -0.02 3.04 -19.72
CA LYS A 22 -0.50 4.36 -20.11
C LYS A 22 -1.76 4.14 -20.94
N GLY A 23 -2.93 4.37 -20.35
CA GLY A 23 -4.19 4.22 -21.05
C GLY A 23 -5.19 3.21 -20.47
N VAL A 24 -5.01 2.63 -19.30
CA VAL A 24 -6.16 2.25 -18.51
C VAL A 24 -6.73 3.57 -18.00
N GLN A 25 -7.62 4.16 -18.81
CA GLN A 25 -8.25 5.41 -18.47
C GLN A 25 -8.91 5.27 -17.11
N SER A 26 -8.33 5.93 -16.15
CA SER A 26 -9.09 6.47 -15.05
C SER A 26 -9.91 7.64 -15.60
N ASP A 27 -11.05 7.89 -15.03
CA ASP A 27 -11.86 9.06 -15.37
C ASP A 27 -11.13 10.39 -15.09
N ASN A 28 -9.95 10.38 -14.43
CA ASN A 28 -9.27 11.55 -13.86
C ASN A 28 -7.74 11.62 -14.05
N GLY A 29 -7.11 10.82 -14.89
CA GLY A 29 -5.65 10.90 -15.08
C GLY A 29 -4.95 9.54 -15.10
N ASP A 30 -3.62 9.56 -14.98
CA ASP A 30 -2.80 8.35 -14.94
C ASP A 30 -2.90 7.71 -13.55
N GLU A 31 -3.48 6.52 -13.47
CA GLU A 31 -3.61 5.75 -12.23
C GLU A 31 -2.85 4.42 -12.34
N LEU A 32 -2.27 4.00 -11.22
CA LEU A 32 -1.65 2.69 -11.08
C LEU A 32 -2.61 1.77 -10.33
N PHE A 33 -3.05 0.69 -10.97
CA PHE A 33 -3.93 -0.29 -10.33
C PHE A 33 -3.11 -1.29 -9.52
N LEU A 34 -3.37 -1.34 -8.22
CA LEU A 34 -2.62 -2.09 -7.24
C LEU A 34 -3.48 -3.15 -6.55
N LEU A 35 -2.91 -4.31 -6.32
CA LEU A 35 -3.50 -5.42 -5.57
C LEU A 35 -2.52 -5.83 -4.46
N ALA A 36 -3.00 -6.03 -3.25
CA ALA A 36 -2.16 -6.56 -2.18
C ALA A 36 -1.47 -7.86 -2.65
N ASP A 37 -0.17 -7.97 -2.42
CA ASP A 37 0.59 -9.16 -2.83
C ASP A 37 0.19 -10.38 -2.01
N GLN A 38 -0.15 -10.18 -0.74
CA GLN A 38 -0.60 -11.19 0.21
C GLN A 38 -2.02 -10.91 0.70
N ASN A 39 -2.63 -11.90 1.34
CA ASN A 39 -3.85 -11.73 2.13
C ASN A 39 -3.52 -10.94 3.40
N LEU A 40 -4.32 -9.91 3.71
CA LEU A 40 -4.01 -8.95 4.77
C LEU A 40 -4.87 -9.10 6.02
N ASP A 41 -6.06 -9.69 5.90
CA ASP A 41 -6.95 -9.94 7.04
C ASP A 41 -7.89 -11.13 6.75
N VAL A 42 -8.66 -11.54 7.76
CA VAL A 42 -9.75 -12.52 7.66
C VAL A 42 -11.02 -11.86 8.19
N ILE A 43 -11.97 -11.60 7.31
CA ILE A 43 -13.22 -10.92 7.63
C ILE A 43 -14.35 -11.49 6.79
N ARG A 44 -15.55 -11.62 7.37
CA ARG A 44 -16.77 -11.95 6.62
C ARG A 44 -17.04 -10.91 5.54
N TYR A 45 -17.49 -11.35 4.38
CA TYR A 45 -17.92 -10.41 3.34
C TYR A 45 -19.10 -9.55 3.84
N HIS A 46 -20.03 -10.19 4.55
CA HIS A 46 -21.12 -9.54 5.22
C HIS A 46 -21.42 -10.25 6.54
N GLU A 47 -21.63 -9.51 7.60
CA GLU A 47 -21.65 -10.05 8.95
C GLU A 47 -22.80 -11.01 9.23
N THR A 48 -23.97 -10.76 8.68
CA THR A 48 -25.14 -11.62 8.89
C THR A 48 -25.48 -12.40 7.63
N ASN A 49 -25.90 -13.66 7.82
CA ASN A 49 -26.54 -14.41 6.75
C ASN A 49 -27.96 -13.85 6.61
N THR A 50 -28.19 -13.12 5.54
CA THR A 50 -29.51 -12.58 5.22
C THR A 50 -30.13 -13.41 4.11
N SER A 51 -31.44 -13.64 4.19
CA SER A 51 -32.22 -14.15 3.05
C SER A 51 -32.39 -13.10 1.94
N VAL A 52 -31.75 -11.94 2.11
CA VAL A 52 -31.80 -10.81 1.18
C VAL A 52 -30.46 -10.73 0.44
N SER A 53 -30.51 -10.38 -0.83
CA SER A 53 -29.31 -10.22 -1.65
C SER A 53 -28.40 -9.12 -1.07
N VAL A 54 -27.12 -9.46 -0.85
CA VAL A 54 -26.08 -8.52 -0.42
C VAL A 54 -25.23 -8.15 -1.61
N THR A 55 -25.26 -6.89 -1.98
CA THR A 55 -24.37 -6.34 -3.01
C THR A 55 -23.07 -5.84 -2.38
N TRP A 56 -22.06 -5.55 -3.21
CA TRP A 56 -20.85 -4.88 -2.75
C TRP A 56 -21.16 -3.57 -2.02
N ALA A 57 -22.09 -2.78 -2.56
CA ALA A 57 -22.49 -1.50 -1.98
C ALA A 57 -23.00 -1.60 -0.53
N GLU A 58 -23.59 -2.74 -0.18
CA GLU A 58 -24.23 -2.97 1.11
C GLU A 58 -23.37 -3.82 2.05
N SER A 59 -22.24 -4.35 1.56
CA SER A 59 -21.42 -5.28 2.34
C SER A 59 -20.71 -4.57 3.50
N THR A 60 -20.62 -5.26 4.64
CA THR A 60 -19.82 -4.79 5.78
C THR A 60 -18.33 -4.76 5.45
N MET A 61 -17.87 -5.63 4.53
CA MET A 61 -16.51 -5.62 3.99
C MET A 61 -16.17 -4.27 3.34
N ARG A 62 -17.06 -3.72 2.50
CA ARG A 62 -16.84 -2.41 1.89
C ARG A 62 -16.71 -1.31 2.94
N SER A 63 -17.57 -1.32 3.96
CA SER A 63 -17.52 -0.32 5.04
C SER A 63 -16.21 -0.41 5.83
N TRP A 64 -15.80 -1.60 6.19
CA TRP A 64 -14.54 -1.81 6.88
C TRP A 64 -13.33 -1.39 6.04
N LEU A 65 -13.31 -1.71 4.76
CA LEU A 65 -12.20 -1.34 3.88
C LEU A 65 -12.03 0.18 3.73
N ASN A 66 -13.13 0.96 3.78
CA ASN A 66 -13.13 2.37 3.41
C ASN A 66 -13.36 3.34 4.59
N GLY A 67 -13.46 2.87 5.82
CA GLY A 67 -13.70 3.72 6.98
C GLY A 67 -15.07 4.36 7.04
N TYR A 68 -16.06 3.80 6.35
CA TYR A 68 -17.44 4.30 6.43
C TYR A 68 -18.05 3.90 7.77
N ASP A 69 -18.74 4.84 8.40
CA ASP A 69 -19.58 4.50 9.55
C ASP A 69 -20.82 3.69 9.11
N ALA A 70 -21.51 3.07 10.07
CA ALA A 70 -22.68 2.25 9.80
C ALA A 70 -23.80 3.04 9.10
N SER A 71 -23.83 4.38 9.17
CA SER A 71 -24.81 5.23 8.52
C SER A 71 -24.68 5.27 7.01
N TYR A 72 -23.51 4.99 6.47
CA TYR A 72 -23.27 4.85 5.02
C TYR A 72 -23.63 3.47 4.48
N ASN A 73 -23.85 2.52 5.34
CA ASN A 73 -24.33 1.19 4.98
C ASN A 73 -25.85 1.19 4.85
N THR A 74 -26.36 1.89 3.85
CA THR A 74 -27.79 2.18 3.67
C THR A 74 -28.68 0.96 3.39
N GLY A 75 -28.11 -0.24 3.27
CA GLY A 75 -28.83 -1.46 2.91
C GLY A 75 -29.33 -2.33 4.07
N GLY A 76 -29.38 -1.85 5.29
CA GLY A 76 -29.92 -2.62 6.41
C GLY A 76 -28.91 -3.30 7.32
N ASN A 77 -27.64 -2.95 7.22
CA ASN A 77 -26.55 -3.42 8.08
C ASN A 77 -26.45 -2.69 9.42
N SER A 78 -27.59 -2.28 9.96
CA SER A 78 -27.70 -1.54 11.23
C SER A 78 -27.24 -2.32 12.47
N GLY A 79 -26.68 -3.51 12.30
CA GLY A 79 -26.29 -4.37 13.42
C GLY A 79 -24.79 -4.50 13.61
N ILE A 80 -23.94 -4.02 12.66
CA ILE A 80 -22.51 -4.17 12.79
C ILE A 80 -21.87 -2.82 12.68
N ASP A 81 -21.56 -2.41 13.82
CA ASP A 81 -20.87 -1.22 14.08
C ASP A 81 -19.36 -1.51 14.01
N TYR A 82 -18.82 -1.63 12.79
CA TYR A 82 -17.40 -1.38 12.64
C TYR A 82 -17.06 0.09 12.92
N SER A 83 -18.06 0.97 13.13
CA SER A 83 -17.89 2.35 13.53
C SER A 83 -17.55 2.50 15.03
N ALA A 84 -17.93 1.57 15.89
CA ALA A 84 -17.36 1.50 17.24
C ALA A 84 -15.83 1.29 17.18
N ASP A 85 -15.36 0.79 16.06
CA ASP A 85 -13.97 0.63 15.65
C ASP A 85 -13.63 1.46 14.40
N ALA A 86 -14.29 2.58 14.16
CA ALA A 86 -14.02 3.42 12.97
C ALA A 86 -12.56 3.88 12.91
N ALA A 87 -11.91 4.02 14.06
CA ALA A 87 -10.46 4.19 14.16
C ALA A 87 -9.65 2.97 13.69
N HIS A 88 -10.30 1.87 13.31
CA HIS A 88 -9.69 0.60 12.94
C HIS A 88 -10.22 0.06 11.60
N SER A 89 -10.73 0.94 10.72
CA SER A 89 -10.95 0.56 9.33
C SER A 89 -9.61 0.23 8.66
N PHE A 90 -9.65 -0.56 7.60
CA PHE A 90 -8.44 -0.86 6.85
C PHE A 90 -7.77 0.42 6.32
N LEU A 91 -8.55 1.32 5.72
CA LEU A 91 -8.06 2.58 5.17
C LEU A 91 -7.35 3.43 6.25
N ASP A 92 -7.95 3.55 7.44
CA ASP A 92 -7.39 4.38 8.51
C ASP A 92 -6.21 3.72 9.24
N SER A 93 -6.17 2.39 9.25
CA SER A 93 -5.11 1.64 9.91
C SER A 93 -3.87 1.43 9.03
N ALA A 94 -4.06 1.34 7.70
CA ALA A 94 -3.02 0.95 6.76
C ALA A 94 -2.34 2.12 6.07
N PHE A 95 -2.95 3.32 6.07
CA PHE A 95 -2.48 4.46 5.30
C PHE A 95 -2.46 5.74 6.13
N SER A 96 -1.41 6.54 5.95
CA SER A 96 -1.35 7.92 6.45
C SER A 96 -2.37 8.81 5.70
N GLU A 97 -2.62 10.02 6.21
CA GLU A 97 -3.53 10.98 5.53
C GLU A 97 -3.01 11.34 4.13
N GLU A 98 -1.70 11.46 3.96
CA GLU A 98 -1.06 11.75 2.69
C GLU A 98 -1.25 10.60 1.70
N GLU A 99 -1.07 9.37 2.16
CA GLU A 99 -1.30 8.16 1.35
C GLU A 99 -2.78 8.01 0.96
N LYS A 100 -3.71 8.28 1.89
CA LYS A 100 -5.16 8.29 1.59
C LYS A 100 -5.51 9.29 0.50
N ASN A 101 -4.88 10.48 0.52
CA ASN A 101 -5.07 11.50 -0.50
C ASN A 101 -4.57 11.05 -1.89
N ALA A 102 -3.56 10.21 -1.92
CA ALA A 102 -3.03 9.64 -3.16
C ALA A 102 -3.86 8.46 -3.70
N ILE A 103 -4.76 7.88 -2.88
CA ILE A 103 -5.66 6.81 -3.33
C ILE A 103 -6.85 7.41 -4.07
N ALA A 104 -6.96 7.10 -5.35
CA ALA A 104 -8.02 7.60 -6.21
C ALA A 104 -9.41 7.08 -5.82
N GLY A 105 -10.38 7.96 -5.81
CA GLY A 105 -11.78 7.56 -5.68
C GLY A 105 -12.24 6.80 -6.93
N THR A 106 -12.54 5.51 -6.78
CA THR A 106 -12.84 4.60 -7.88
C THR A 106 -14.32 4.23 -7.90
N LYS A 107 -14.94 4.27 -9.07
CA LYS A 107 -16.28 3.71 -9.28
C LYS A 107 -16.17 2.23 -9.63
N VAL A 108 -16.77 1.40 -8.82
CA VAL A 108 -16.84 -0.05 -9.06
C VAL A 108 -18.27 -0.47 -9.36
N GLU A 109 -18.44 -1.33 -10.37
CA GLU A 109 -19.73 -1.86 -10.75
C GLU A 109 -20.30 -2.79 -9.67
N ASN A 110 -21.60 -2.67 -9.44
CA ASN A 110 -22.39 -3.61 -8.65
C ASN A 110 -23.12 -4.57 -9.59
N SER A 111 -23.31 -5.79 -9.13
CA SER A 111 -23.97 -6.86 -9.91
C SER A 111 -25.43 -6.60 -10.25
N THR A 112 -26.10 -5.77 -9.50
CA THR A 112 -27.52 -5.41 -9.69
C THR A 112 -27.70 -4.17 -10.57
N GLY A 113 -26.62 -3.69 -11.19
CA GLY A 113 -26.56 -2.42 -11.89
C GLY A 113 -26.23 -1.25 -10.96
N GLY A 114 -25.69 -0.20 -11.55
CA GLY A 114 -25.15 0.94 -10.83
C GLY A 114 -23.72 0.76 -10.36
N GLU A 115 -23.16 1.85 -9.88
CA GLU A 115 -21.76 1.95 -9.45
C GLU A 115 -21.69 2.38 -7.98
N THR A 116 -20.63 1.98 -7.30
CA THR A 116 -20.32 2.41 -5.94
C THR A 116 -18.98 3.12 -5.93
N GLN A 117 -18.95 4.32 -5.36
CA GLN A 117 -17.70 5.07 -5.15
C GLN A 117 -16.97 4.50 -3.94
N VAL A 118 -15.70 4.17 -4.10
CA VAL A 118 -14.82 3.62 -3.05
C VAL A 118 -13.38 4.04 -3.28
N GLN A 119 -12.53 3.94 -2.28
CA GLN A 119 -11.08 4.05 -2.42
C GLN A 119 -10.45 2.65 -2.45
N ILE A 120 -10.83 1.79 -1.53
CA ILE A 120 -10.34 0.41 -1.43
C ILE A 120 -11.45 -0.56 -1.80
N PHE A 121 -11.13 -1.58 -2.60
CA PHE A 121 -12.10 -2.58 -3.05
C PHE A 121 -11.48 -3.95 -3.23
N LEU A 122 -12.32 -4.97 -3.41
CA LEU A 122 -11.88 -6.30 -3.82
C LEU A 122 -11.96 -6.40 -5.34
N LEU A 123 -11.18 -7.28 -5.95
CA LEU A 123 -11.34 -7.58 -7.38
C LEU A 123 -12.71 -8.19 -7.66
N SER A 124 -13.26 -7.88 -8.83
CA SER A 124 -14.43 -8.59 -9.38
C SER A 124 -14.04 -9.90 -10.05
N LEU A 125 -15.03 -10.76 -10.28
CA LEU A 125 -14.88 -11.96 -11.11
C LEU A 125 -14.32 -11.63 -12.52
N SER A 126 -14.72 -10.51 -13.11
CA SER A 126 -14.24 -10.11 -14.43
C SER A 126 -12.78 -9.65 -14.40
N GLU A 127 -12.37 -8.92 -13.37
CA GLU A 127 -11.00 -8.44 -13.21
C GLU A 127 -10.02 -9.57 -12.97
N THR A 128 -10.40 -10.61 -12.18
CA THR A 128 -9.56 -11.79 -11.95
C THR A 128 -9.35 -12.66 -13.21
N ARG A 129 -9.96 -12.31 -14.32
CA ARG A 129 -9.85 -13.01 -15.62
C ARG A 129 -9.22 -12.17 -16.72
N ARG A 130 -8.64 -11.02 -16.37
CA ARG A 130 -8.01 -10.11 -17.33
C ARG A 130 -6.54 -10.45 -17.52
N THR A 131 -6.18 -10.80 -18.75
CA THR A 131 -4.78 -11.13 -19.09
C THR A 131 -3.84 -9.94 -18.99
N VAL A 132 -4.34 -8.72 -19.15
CA VAL A 132 -3.56 -7.49 -18.94
C VAL A 132 -3.19 -7.27 -17.47
N TYR A 133 -3.85 -7.94 -16.54
CA TYR A 133 -3.51 -7.94 -15.10
C TYR A 133 -2.65 -9.13 -14.70
N GLY A 134 -2.20 -9.94 -15.67
CA GLY A 134 -1.39 -11.13 -15.41
C GLY A 134 -2.22 -12.36 -15.02
N PHE A 135 -3.55 -12.34 -15.23
CA PHE A 135 -4.43 -13.47 -14.90
C PHE A 135 -4.84 -14.24 -16.14
N SER A 136 -5.11 -15.55 -15.99
CA SER A 136 -5.71 -16.34 -17.08
C SER A 136 -7.19 -15.97 -17.30
N ARG A 137 -7.68 -16.17 -18.53
CA ARG A 137 -9.06 -15.84 -18.91
C ARG A 137 -10.11 -16.78 -18.31
N ASP A 138 -9.74 -18.00 -18.04
CA ASP A 138 -10.64 -18.99 -17.46
C ASP A 138 -10.64 -18.94 -15.92
N ILE A 139 -11.50 -19.73 -15.31
CA ILE A 139 -11.65 -19.81 -13.86
C ILE A 139 -10.85 -20.96 -13.23
N SER A 140 -10.06 -21.68 -14.03
CA SER A 140 -9.22 -22.77 -13.54
C SER A 140 -8.00 -22.26 -12.78
N LYS A 141 -7.18 -23.16 -12.28
CA LYS A 141 -5.96 -22.85 -11.53
C LYS A 141 -5.07 -21.84 -12.25
N ASP A 142 -4.62 -20.84 -11.49
CA ASP A 142 -3.76 -19.78 -12.00
C ASP A 142 -2.83 -19.25 -10.90
N PRO A 143 -1.51 -19.43 -11.03
CA PRO A 143 -0.55 -18.93 -10.04
C PRO A 143 -0.65 -17.42 -9.82
N GLY A 144 -1.09 -16.64 -10.82
CA GLY A 144 -1.29 -15.20 -10.69
C GLY A 144 -2.35 -14.81 -9.66
N ARG A 145 -3.31 -15.71 -9.38
CA ARG A 145 -4.37 -15.49 -8.39
C ARG A 145 -4.08 -16.10 -7.02
N VAL A 146 -3.06 -16.95 -6.90
CA VAL A 146 -2.64 -17.48 -5.61
C VAL A 146 -2.16 -16.34 -4.70
N ALA A 147 -2.57 -16.36 -3.45
CA ALA A 147 -2.15 -15.38 -2.45
C ALA A 147 -1.81 -16.08 -1.14
N THR A 148 -0.58 -15.86 -0.67
CA THR A 148 -0.14 -16.35 0.64
C THR A 148 -0.63 -15.42 1.75
N ASN A 149 -0.64 -15.92 2.97
CA ASN A 149 -1.08 -15.17 4.14
C ASN A 149 0.06 -14.38 4.77
N THR A 150 -0.24 -13.19 5.28
CA THR A 150 0.63 -12.54 6.27
C THR A 150 0.64 -13.31 7.58
N ALA A 151 1.62 -13.07 8.45
CA ALA A 151 1.68 -13.69 9.78
C ALA A 151 0.41 -13.40 10.61
N TYR A 152 -0.15 -12.20 10.48
CA TYR A 152 -1.40 -11.83 11.13
C TYR A 152 -2.58 -12.68 10.65
N VAL A 153 -2.73 -12.83 9.33
CA VAL A 153 -3.77 -13.68 8.71
C VAL A 153 -3.60 -15.14 9.12
N ALA A 154 -2.38 -15.66 9.09
CA ALA A 154 -2.08 -17.04 9.53
C ALA A 154 -2.43 -17.27 11.01
N GLY A 155 -2.44 -16.23 11.83
CA GLY A 155 -2.91 -16.25 13.23
C GLY A 155 -4.43 -16.13 13.39
N GLY A 156 -5.20 -16.05 12.29
CA GLY A 156 -6.66 -15.97 12.27
C GLY A 156 -7.23 -14.58 11.97
N GLY A 157 -6.40 -13.56 11.80
CA GLY A 157 -6.84 -12.21 11.46
C GLY A 157 -7.87 -11.63 12.44
N LYS A 158 -8.78 -10.80 11.95
CA LYS A 158 -9.81 -10.12 12.77
C LYS A 158 -10.86 -11.09 13.34
N THR A 159 -11.24 -12.13 12.62
CA THR A 159 -12.26 -13.09 13.09
C THR A 159 -11.72 -14.12 14.08
N GLY A 160 -10.41 -14.34 14.10
CA GLY A 160 -9.79 -15.41 14.88
C GLY A 160 -10.11 -16.82 14.36
N SER A 161 -10.67 -16.94 13.17
CA SER A 161 -11.13 -18.21 12.60
C SER A 161 -10.01 -19.01 11.97
N THR A 162 -10.21 -20.34 11.89
CA THR A 162 -9.28 -21.24 11.19
C THR A 162 -9.43 -21.02 9.68
N LEU A 163 -8.31 -20.76 9.03
CA LEU A 163 -8.21 -20.61 7.59
C LEU A 163 -8.15 -21.97 6.88
N MET A 164 -8.41 -21.96 5.58
CA MET A 164 -8.32 -23.13 4.70
C MET A 164 -7.02 -23.11 3.90
N SER A 165 -5.90 -22.86 4.59
CA SER A 165 -4.59 -22.71 3.95
C SER A 165 -4.01 -24.03 3.46
N GLU A 166 -3.26 -23.96 2.37
CA GLU A 166 -2.39 -25.04 1.87
C GLU A 166 -1.03 -25.03 2.60
N GLU A 167 -0.22 -26.06 2.38
CA GLU A 167 1.11 -26.18 2.99
C GLU A 167 2.06 -25.02 2.66
N ASP A 168 1.86 -24.34 1.51
CA ASP A 168 2.60 -23.15 1.09
C ASP A 168 2.08 -21.83 1.68
N GLY A 169 1.05 -21.89 2.54
CA GLY A 169 0.42 -20.73 3.16
C GLY A 169 -0.54 -19.94 2.25
N ALA A 170 -0.87 -20.47 1.07
CA ALA A 170 -1.88 -19.88 0.20
C ALA A 170 -3.29 -20.14 0.75
N ASP A 171 -4.19 -19.15 0.58
CA ASP A 171 -5.53 -19.24 1.13
C ASP A 171 -6.60 -18.70 0.19
N ILE A 172 -7.86 -18.95 0.57
CA ILE A 172 -9.07 -18.48 -0.12
C ILE A 172 -9.28 -16.99 0.20
N TRP A 173 -9.61 -16.19 -0.80
CA TRP A 173 -9.90 -14.77 -0.60
C TRP A 173 -11.12 -14.29 -1.37
N TRP A 174 -11.86 -13.35 -0.76
CA TRP A 174 -13.11 -12.82 -1.30
C TRP A 174 -12.92 -12.01 -2.59
N LEU A 175 -13.91 -12.12 -3.49
CA LEU A 175 -14.13 -11.20 -4.61
C LEU A 175 -15.36 -10.34 -4.32
N ARG A 176 -15.44 -9.12 -4.91
CA ARG A 176 -16.62 -8.26 -4.72
C ARG A 176 -17.86 -8.72 -5.51
N SER A 177 -17.70 -9.61 -6.48
CA SER A 177 -18.81 -10.12 -7.27
C SER A 177 -19.72 -11.02 -6.45
N PRO A 178 -21.04 -10.99 -6.67
CA PRO A 178 -21.97 -11.91 -6.01
C PRO A 178 -21.71 -13.35 -6.48
N GLY A 179 -22.17 -14.29 -5.68
CA GLY A 179 -22.27 -15.69 -6.03
C GLY A 179 -23.56 -16.06 -6.75
N LEU A 180 -23.93 -17.34 -6.67
CA LEU A 180 -25.11 -17.89 -7.33
C LEU A 180 -26.45 -17.36 -6.75
N THR A 181 -26.47 -17.14 -5.45
CA THR A 181 -27.62 -16.60 -4.70
C THR A 181 -27.23 -15.28 -4.02
N GLY A 182 -28.23 -14.49 -3.62
CA GLY A 182 -28.00 -13.16 -3.07
C GLY A 182 -27.22 -13.13 -1.76
N ASP A 183 -27.19 -14.23 -1.03
CA ASP A 183 -26.43 -14.42 0.21
C ASP A 183 -25.04 -15.06 -0.02
N TYR A 184 -24.58 -15.09 -1.28
CA TYR A 184 -23.26 -15.62 -1.67
C TYR A 184 -22.40 -14.53 -2.32
N ALA A 185 -21.09 -14.57 -2.06
CA ALA A 185 -20.08 -13.80 -2.77
C ALA A 185 -19.06 -14.75 -3.41
N ALA A 186 -18.58 -14.39 -4.61
CA ALA A 186 -17.56 -15.13 -5.32
C ALA A 186 -16.21 -15.05 -4.57
N PHE A 187 -15.32 -15.99 -4.83
CA PHE A 187 -13.99 -16.03 -4.19
C PHE A 187 -12.96 -16.68 -5.13
N ALA A 188 -11.69 -16.38 -4.89
CA ALA A 188 -10.56 -17.12 -5.45
C ALA A 188 -10.09 -18.16 -4.44
N TYR A 189 -9.83 -19.37 -4.94
CA TYR A 189 -9.38 -20.50 -4.12
C TYR A 189 -7.85 -20.45 -3.92
N ASN A 190 -7.34 -21.21 -2.96
CA ASN A 190 -5.93 -21.27 -2.63
C ASN A 190 -5.02 -21.74 -3.78
N ASP A 191 -5.56 -22.47 -4.76
CA ASP A 191 -4.86 -22.88 -5.98
C ASP A 191 -5.02 -21.89 -7.15
N GLY A 192 -5.64 -20.73 -6.89
CA GLY A 192 -5.90 -19.69 -7.88
C GLY A 192 -7.07 -19.97 -8.82
N SER A 193 -7.87 -21.03 -8.61
CA SER A 193 -9.13 -21.21 -9.30
C SER A 193 -10.17 -20.21 -8.76
N VAL A 194 -11.17 -19.85 -9.59
CA VAL A 194 -12.21 -18.89 -9.21
C VAL A 194 -13.56 -19.57 -9.12
N TYR A 195 -14.21 -19.42 -7.97
CA TYR A 195 -15.52 -19.97 -7.68
C TYR A 195 -16.58 -18.88 -7.84
N SER A 196 -17.18 -18.84 -9.05
CA SER A 196 -18.22 -17.86 -9.37
C SER A 196 -19.55 -18.13 -8.66
N ASN A 197 -19.82 -19.37 -8.25
CA ASN A 197 -21.02 -19.67 -7.47
C ASN A 197 -20.91 -19.14 -6.04
N GLY A 198 -19.70 -18.90 -5.57
CA GLY A 198 -19.44 -18.26 -4.29
C GLY A 198 -19.65 -19.13 -3.06
N SER A 199 -19.56 -18.47 -1.91
CA SER A 199 -19.84 -19.00 -0.59
C SER A 199 -20.72 -18.00 0.18
N HIS A 200 -21.35 -18.48 1.28
CA HIS A 200 -22.15 -17.61 2.16
C HIS A 200 -21.35 -16.38 2.60
N VAL A 201 -21.95 -15.20 2.49
CA VAL A 201 -21.34 -13.90 2.80
C VAL A 201 -20.87 -13.78 4.25
N ASN A 202 -21.42 -14.56 5.15
CA ASN A 202 -21.04 -14.61 6.57
C ASN A 202 -19.97 -15.68 6.89
N ASN A 203 -19.35 -16.27 5.88
CA ASN A 203 -18.23 -17.19 6.10
C ASN A 203 -17.03 -16.43 6.71
N GLU A 204 -16.54 -16.89 7.84
CA GLU A 204 -15.49 -16.24 8.63
C GLU A 204 -14.08 -16.76 8.35
N ASN A 205 -13.94 -17.71 7.40
CA ASN A 205 -12.68 -18.39 7.13
C ASN A 205 -11.98 -17.89 5.87
N PHE A 206 -12.52 -16.85 5.21
CA PHE A 206 -11.95 -16.34 3.97
C PHE A 206 -11.17 -15.06 4.19
N ALA A 207 -10.04 -14.99 3.52
CA ALA A 207 -9.12 -13.88 3.62
C ALA A 207 -9.57 -12.66 2.78
N VAL A 208 -8.96 -11.52 3.08
CA VAL A 208 -9.14 -10.27 2.37
C VAL A 208 -7.86 -9.92 1.63
N ARG A 209 -7.99 -9.69 0.33
CA ARG A 209 -6.93 -9.24 -0.56
C ARG A 209 -7.37 -7.93 -1.24
N PRO A 210 -7.13 -6.78 -0.62
CA PRO A 210 -7.64 -5.51 -1.11
C PRO A 210 -6.88 -5.01 -2.34
N ALA A 211 -7.55 -4.14 -3.09
CA ALA A 211 -7.01 -3.44 -4.24
C ALA A 211 -7.41 -1.96 -4.18
N PHE A 212 -6.63 -1.11 -4.84
CA PHE A 212 -6.93 0.30 -5.01
C PHE A 212 -6.24 0.86 -6.25
N LYS A 213 -6.60 2.09 -6.62
CA LYS A 213 -5.90 2.84 -7.64
C LYS A 213 -5.13 3.99 -7.00
N LEU A 214 -3.85 4.08 -7.35
CA LEU A 214 -2.98 5.16 -6.92
C LEU A 214 -2.98 6.26 -8.00
N ASN A 215 -3.27 7.49 -7.60
CA ASN A 215 -3.17 8.64 -8.47
C ASN A 215 -1.70 9.03 -8.65
N LEU A 216 -1.17 8.92 -9.85
CA LEU A 216 0.23 9.21 -10.14
C LEU A 216 0.55 10.71 -10.08
N GLU A 217 -0.45 11.61 -10.10
CA GLU A 217 -0.23 13.05 -9.86
C GLU A 217 0.18 13.35 -8.41
N GLU A 218 -0.13 12.46 -7.47
CA GLU A 218 0.26 12.57 -6.06
C GLU A 218 1.56 11.80 -5.74
N VAL A 219 2.19 11.20 -6.75
CA VAL A 219 3.47 10.51 -6.63
C VAL A 219 4.61 11.44 -7.03
N LEU A 220 5.55 11.68 -6.12
CA LEU A 220 6.74 12.48 -6.41
C LEU A 220 7.73 11.70 -7.27
N PHE A 221 8.05 10.49 -6.85
CA PHE A 221 8.97 9.59 -7.55
C PHE A 221 8.84 8.17 -7.04
N THR A 222 9.47 7.24 -7.76
CA THR A 222 9.72 5.88 -7.30
C THR A 222 11.20 5.67 -7.11
N SER A 223 11.59 4.95 -6.07
CA SER A 223 12.97 4.56 -5.80
C SER A 223 13.05 3.07 -5.51
N ALA A 224 14.24 2.50 -5.71
CA ALA A 224 14.50 1.13 -5.33
C ALA A 224 14.15 0.91 -3.87
N ALA A 225 13.38 -0.15 -3.58
CA ALA A 225 13.11 -0.55 -2.21
C ALA A 225 14.33 -1.30 -1.62
N VAL A 226 15.53 -0.72 -1.80
CA VAL A 226 16.77 -1.28 -1.28
C VAL A 226 16.68 -1.31 0.23
N GLY A 227 16.72 -2.51 0.77
CA GLY A 227 16.49 -2.76 2.17
C GLY A 227 15.05 -2.53 2.61
N GLY A 228 14.13 -2.33 1.67
CA GLY A 228 12.70 -2.28 1.99
C GLY A 228 12.25 -3.58 2.62
N LYS A 229 11.27 -3.53 3.48
CA LYS A 229 10.37 -4.56 4.01
C LYS A 229 10.93 -5.86 4.57
N VAL A 230 12.17 -6.25 4.29
CA VAL A 230 12.77 -7.40 4.93
C VAL A 230 13.67 -6.87 6.04
N PRO A 231 13.27 -7.01 7.32
CA PRO A 231 14.24 -6.82 8.40
C PRO A 231 15.44 -7.70 8.05
N ASP A 232 16.64 -7.17 8.20
CA ASP A 232 17.79 -8.04 8.14
C ASP A 232 17.60 -9.20 9.13
N ALA A 233 18.26 -10.31 8.91
CA ALA A 233 18.14 -11.49 9.77
C ALA A 233 18.51 -11.22 11.25
N SER A 234 18.93 -9.99 11.58
CA SER A 234 19.28 -9.54 12.93
C SER A 234 18.12 -8.85 13.65
N GLY A 235 17.00 -8.57 12.97
CA GLY A 235 15.82 -7.92 13.57
C GLY A 235 16.04 -6.46 13.96
N SER A 236 17.09 -5.83 13.44
CA SER A 236 17.49 -4.47 13.86
C SER A 236 16.67 -3.36 13.20
N GLY A 237 15.68 -3.70 12.39
CA GLY A 237 14.85 -2.69 11.72
C GLY A 237 15.58 -1.84 10.67
N ASN A 238 16.85 -2.11 10.46
CA ASN A 238 17.62 -1.53 9.38
C ASN A 238 17.13 -2.16 8.08
N CYS A 239 16.41 -1.38 7.31
CA CYS A 239 16.10 -1.72 5.92
C CYS A 239 17.44 -1.91 5.20
N GLY A 240 17.96 -3.14 5.22
CA GLY A 240 19.32 -3.49 4.88
C GLY A 240 19.79 -2.86 3.58
N GLY A 241 20.85 -2.15 3.62
CA GLY A 241 21.58 -1.88 2.42
C GLY A 241 22.13 -0.47 2.27
N VAL A 242 21.38 0.59 2.52
CA VAL A 242 21.94 1.94 2.37
C VAL A 242 21.93 2.68 3.71
N ALA A 243 23.11 2.93 4.24
CA ALA A 243 23.28 3.69 5.46
C ALA A 243 22.76 5.13 5.28
N VAL A 244 22.26 5.72 6.39
CA VAL A 244 21.98 7.15 6.39
C VAL A 244 23.27 7.93 6.11
N GLY A 245 23.21 8.86 5.16
CA GLY A 245 24.37 9.63 4.69
C GLY A 245 24.89 9.18 3.31
N GLU A 246 24.39 8.08 2.77
CA GLU A 246 24.78 7.58 1.46
C GLU A 246 23.71 7.86 0.40
N ILE A 247 24.15 8.26 -0.79
CA ILE A 247 23.31 8.40 -2.00
C ILE A 247 23.73 7.30 -2.97
N PHE A 248 22.81 6.50 -3.44
CA PHE A 248 23.07 5.37 -4.34
C PHE A 248 22.43 5.57 -5.70
N GLU A 249 23.03 4.96 -6.71
CA GLU A 249 22.54 4.97 -8.08
C GLU A 249 21.37 4.00 -8.22
N ILE A 250 20.21 4.49 -8.69
CA ILE A 250 18.99 3.70 -8.84
C ILE A 250 19.17 2.59 -9.87
N ALA A 251 19.89 2.86 -10.96
CA ALA A 251 20.16 1.87 -12.00
C ALA A 251 21.02 0.67 -11.52
N SER A 252 21.67 0.78 -10.37
CA SER A 252 22.39 -0.35 -9.74
C SER A 252 21.46 -1.33 -9.03
N TYR A 253 20.20 -1.00 -8.87
CA TYR A 253 19.21 -1.86 -8.24
C TYR A 253 18.67 -2.89 -9.24
N ASP A 254 18.83 -4.17 -8.91
CA ASP A 254 18.40 -5.32 -9.70
C ASP A 254 17.17 -6.05 -9.14
N GLY A 255 16.52 -5.48 -8.10
CA GLY A 255 15.33 -6.04 -7.49
C GLY A 255 14.04 -5.59 -8.15
N ASP A 256 12.96 -6.32 -7.85
CA ASP A 256 11.63 -6.08 -8.40
C ASP A 256 10.74 -5.20 -7.52
N ASP A 257 11.18 -4.86 -6.31
CA ASP A 257 10.41 -4.10 -5.34
C ASP A 257 10.78 -2.61 -5.39
N TRP A 258 9.78 -1.75 -5.56
CA TRP A 258 9.94 -0.31 -5.65
C TRP A 258 9.18 0.39 -4.55
N LYS A 259 9.79 1.42 -3.97
CA LYS A 259 9.16 2.33 -3.04
C LYS A 259 8.52 3.49 -3.81
N VAL A 260 7.28 3.79 -3.49
CA VAL A 260 6.57 4.98 -3.98
C VAL A 260 6.66 6.05 -2.91
N THR A 261 7.08 7.26 -3.29
CA THR A 261 7.06 8.45 -2.43
C THR A 261 5.91 9.35 -2.86
N VAL A 262 4.95 9.53 -1.96
CA VAL A 262 3.78 10.38 -2.19
C VAL A 262 4.04 11.82 -1.71
N LEU A 263 3.36 12.78 -2.33
CA LEU A 263 3.48 14.20 -2.02
C LEU A 263 2.69 14.55 -0.74
N ASP A 264 3.39 15.09 0.26
CA ASP A 264 2.78 15.75 1.41
C ASP A 264 2.82 17.28 1.21
N LYS A 265 1.68 17.83 0.85
CA LYS A 265 1.51 19.30 0.55
C LYS A 265 1.59 20.17 1.81
N ASP A 266 1.51 19.56 2.99
CA ASP A 266 1.52 20.29 4.28
C ASP A 266 2.91 20.46 4.88
N ARG A 267 3.93 19.81 4.32
CA ARG A 267 5.31 20.00 4.75
C ARG A 267 5.82 21.39 4.42
N LYS A 268 6.45 22.04 5.40
CA LYS A 268 6.99 23.41 5.28
C LYS A 268 8.52 23.42 5.17
N PHE A 269 9.11 22.30 4.76
CA PHE A 269 10.55 22.16 4.65
C PHE A 269 11.16 23.16 3.67
N ALA A 270 12.24 23.78 4.10
CA ALA A 270 12.98 24.74 3.29
C ALA A 270 14.48 24.59 3.52
N ILE A 271 15.27 24.76 2.48
CA ILE A 271 16.73 24.76 2.45
C ILE A 271 17.26 26.18 2.32
N SER A 272 18.34 26.49 3.02
CA SER A 272 19.09 27.76 2.92
C SER A 272 20.59 27.54 3.06
N ASP A 273 21.38 28.60 2.85
CA ASP A 273 22.83 28.65 3.05
C ASP A 273 23.57 27.48 2.34
N VAL A 274 23.25 27.27 1.07
CA VAL A 274 23.85 26.18 0.31
C VAL A 274 25.24 26.56 -0.17
N GLU A 275 26.24 25.73 0.17
CA GLU A 275 27.62 25.84 -0.29
C GLU A 275 28.06 24.50 -0.87
N ILE A 276 28.72 24.53 -2.04
CA ILE A 276 29.26 23.33 -2.71
C ILE A 276 30.77 23.41 -2.71
N SER A 277 31.42 22.35 -2.18
CA SER A 277 32.86 22.22 -2.14
C SER A 277 33.28 20.78 -2.51
N GLY A 278 33.74 20.59 -3.74
CA GLY A 278 34.02 19.25 -4.27
C GLY A 278 32.76 18.40 -4.26
N ASP A 279 32.84 17.23 -3.67
CA ASP A 279 31.74 16.26 -3.57
C ASP A 279 30.83 16.54 -2.34
N THR A 280 31.02 17.65 -1.63
CA THR A 280 30.27 17.95 -0.41
C THR A 280 29.37 19.16 -0.63
N VAL A 281 28.10 19.01 -0.32
CA VAL A 281 27.11 20.09 -0.26
C VAL A 281 26.79 20.37 1.20
N THR A 282 27.06 21.58 1.65
CA THR A 282 26.69 22.09 2.98
C THR A 282 25.42 22.91 2.88
N PHE A 283 24.49 22.71 3.81
CA PHE A 283 23.20 23.44 3.81
C PHE A 283 22.66 23.65 5.22
N SER A 284 21.76 24.60 5.34
CA SER A 284 20.89 24.80 6.50
C SER A 284 19.45 24.45 6.11
N TYR A 285 18.62 24.05 7.07
CA TYR A 285 17.21 23.77 6.82
C TYR A 285 16.31 24.30 7.93
N SER A 286 15.01 24.43 7.60
CA SER A 286 13.95 24.79 8.53
C SER A 286 12.63 24.11 8.18
N GLY A 287 11.70 24.02 9.12
CA GLY A 287 10.36 23.49 8.94
C GLY A 287 10.30 21.98 8.67
N ALA A 288 11.34 21.24 9.03
CA ALA A 288 11.34 19.80 8.91
C ALA A 288 10.43 19.14 9.95
N ARG A 289 9.61 18.17 9.54
CA ARG A 289 8.98 17.26 10.51
C ARG A 289 10.05 16.34 11.08
N THR A 290 9.86 15.97 12.34
CA THR A 290 10.77 15.10 13.11
C THR A 290 9.98 13.98 13.77
N GLY A 291 10.61 12.87 14.04
CA GLY A 291 10.00 11.72 14.70
C GLY A 291 10.49 10.40 14.10
N LYS A 292 9.78 9.33 14.42
CA LYS A 292 10.12 8.01 13.94
C LYS A 292 10.10 7.99 12.40
N ASN A 293 11.17 7.47 11.81
CA ASN A 293 11.34 7.34 10.34
C ASN A 293 11.30 8.66 9.55
N GLU A 294 11.51 9.81 10.20
CA GLU A 294 11.64 11.10 9.52
C GLU A 294 13.09 11.36 9.12
N TYR A 295 13.29 11.74 7.88
CA TYR A 295 14.62 11.99 7.30
C TYR A 295 14.64 13.27 6.46
N ILE A 296 15.83 13.86 6.32
CA ILE A 296 16.16 14.62 5.12
C ILE A 296 16.74 13.63 4.13
N SER A 297 16.17 13.59 2.96
CA SER A 297 16.57 12.72 1.86
C SER A 297 16.99 13.54 0.66
N ALA A 298 17.75 12.92 -0.23
CA ALA A 298 18.29 13.51 -1.43
C ALA A 298 17.90 12.70 -2.65
N VAL A 299 17.60 13.40 -3.73
CA VAL A 299 17.55 12.82 -5.08
C VAL A 299 18.45 13.60 -6.01
N ILE A 300 19.08 12.91 -6.96
CA ILE A 300 19.81 13.56 -8.05
C ILE A 300 19.07 13.25 -9.35
N VAL A 301 18.83 14.31 -10.10
CA VAL A 301 18.21 14.28 -11.41
C VAL A 301 19.25 14.63 -12.45
N THR A 302 19.52 13.74 -13.40
CA THR A 302 20.48 13.96 -14.49
C THR A 302 19.76 13.92 -15.83
N ASN A 303 19.87 14.98 -16.61
CA ASN A 303 19.16 15.14 -17.89
C ASN A 303 17.62 14.96 -17.76
N GLY A 304 17.04 15.38 -16.64
CA GLY A 304 15.60 15.26 -16.35
C GLY A 304 15.16 13.88 -15.88
N GLU A 305 16.08 12.92 -15.68
CA GLU A 305 15.82 11.60 -15.15
C GLU A 305 16.32 11.45 -13.72
N LEU A 306 15.53 10.84 -12.85
CA LEU A 306 15.92 10.50 -11.48
C LEU A 306 16.97 9.39 -11.53
N THR A 307 18.20 9.70 -11.14
CA THR A 307 19.33 8.76 -11.22
C THR A 307 19.78 8.23 -9.87
N HIS A 308 19.66 9.03 -8.81
CA HIS A 308 20.14 8.66 -7.48
C HIS A 308 19.14 9.05 -6.39
N TYR A 309 19.16 8.28 -5.30
CA TYR A 309 18.39 8.53 -4.09
C TYR A 309 19.18 8.13 -2.85
N GLY A 310 18.98 8.82 -1.74
CA GLY A 310 19.51 8.44 -0.44
C GLY A 310 18.93 9.23 0.73
N ARG A 311 18.93 8.60 1.90
CA ARG A 311 18.58 9.24 3.17
C ARG A 311 19.84 9.92 3.71
N VAL A 312 19.80 11.24 3.83
CA VAL A 312 20.99 12.03 4.15
C VAL A 312 21.15 12.24 5.66
N LEU A 313 20.05 12.51 6.34
CA LEU A 313 20.04 12.87 7.75
C LEU A 313 18.78 12.33 8.41
N GLU A 314 18.96 11.63 9.52
CA GLU A 314 17.85 11.19 10.38
C GLU A 314 17.36 12.32 11.26
N LEU A 315 16.05 12.45 11.39
CA LEU A 315 15.35 13.47 12.15
C LEU A 315 14.49 12.83 13.25
N ASP A 316 15.11 12.04 14.11
CA ASP A 316 14.46 11.28 15.18
C ASP A 316 13.79 12.13 16.27
N GLY A 317 13.86 13.45 16.16
CA GLY A 317 13.30 14.42 17.09
C GLY A 317 14.18 14.73 18.28
N THR A 318 15.26 13.99 18.47
CA THR A 318 16.17 14.21 19.61
C THR A 318 17.40 15.04 19.25
N ALA A 319 17.96 14.80 18.06
CA ALA A 319 19.23 15.39 17.64
C ALA A 319 19.09 16.61 16.72
N ASN A 320 18.06 16.68 15.88
CA ASN A 320 18.02 17.62 14.76
C ASN A 320 16.89 18.64 14.83
N GLY A 321 15.74 18.28 15.43
CA GLY A 321 14.60 19.19 15.54
C GLY A 321 14.10 19.68 14.16
N GLU A 322 13.25 20.70 14.16
CA GLU A 322 12.66 21.29 12.95
C GLU A 322 13.63 22.14 12.13
N SER A 323 14.80 22.46 12.65
CA SER A 323 15.80 23.29 11.98
C SER A 323 17.22 22.80 12.28
N GLY A 324 18.10 22.95 11.31
CA GLY A 324 19.50 22.62 11.44
C GLY A 324 20.40 23.52 10.61
N LYS A 325 21.65 23.73 11.06
CA LYS A 325 22.64 24.54 10.35
C LYS A 325 23.85 23.70 9.98
N ASN A 326 24.51 24.08 8.88
CA ASN A 326 25.77 23.50 8.43
C ASN A 326 25.71 21.96 8.38
N LYS A 327 24.65 21.42 7.81
CA LYS A 327 24.51 19.99 7.52
C LYS A 327 25.21 19.67 6.21
N ASN A 328 25.75 18.48 6.10
CA ASN A 328 26.50 18.08 4.92
C ASN A 328 25.84 16.86 4.27
N VAL A 329 25.87 16.82 2.96
CA VAL A 329 25.59 15.64 2.15
C VAL A 329 26.75 15.45 1.17
N SER A 330 27.19 14.22 1.01
CA SER A 330 28.19 13.85 0.00
C SER A 330 27.46 13.36 -1.26
N ILE A 331 27.73 14.02 -2.39
CA ILE A 331 27.30 13.52 -3.69
C ILE A 331 28.25 12.39 -4.16
N PRO A 332 27.81 11.50 -5.04
CA PRO A 332 28.66 10.43 -5.57
C PRO A 332 29.96 10.98 -6.18
N SER A 333 31.07 10.32 -5.86
CA SER A 333 32.39 10.78 -6.27
C SER A 333 32.56 10.88 -7.81
N GLY A 334 33.08 12.01 -8.25
CA GLY A 334 33.24 12.30 -9.68
C GLY A 334 32.00 12.90 -10.36
N MET A 335 30.91 13.06 -9.65
CA MET A 335 29.73 13.77 -10.14
C MET A 335 29.92 15.28 -9.95
N THR A 336 29.39 16.07 -10.87
CA THR A 336 29.38 17.54 -10.79
C THR A 336 27.95 18.02 -10.89
N LEU A 337 27.53 18.88 -9.96
CA LEU A 337 26.23 19.55 -10.03
C LEU A 337 26.33 20.72 -11.02
N ASP A 338 25.50 20.70 -12.04
CA ASP A 338 25.44 21.72 -13.11
C ASP A 338 24.01 21.86 -13.63
N ALA A 339 23.83 22.43 -14.82
CA ALA A 339 22.51 22.60 -15.43
C ALA A 339 21.81 21.28 -15.80
N ASP A 340 22.57 20.23 -16.01
CA ASP A 340 22.07 18.92 -16.42
C ASP A 340 22.02 17.91 -15.25
N THR A 341 22.62 18.26 -14.11
CA THR A 341 22.68 17.42 -12.91
C THR A 341 22.31 18.22 -11.66
N GLU A 342 21.09 18.01 -11.18
CA GLU A 342 20.50 18.76 -10.09
C GLU A 342 20.34 17.89 -8.83
N LEU A 343 20.64 18.47 -7.65
CA LEU A 343 20.41 17.85 -6.35
C LEU A 343 19.19 18.47 -5.69
N TYR A 344 18.22 17.66 -5.34
CA TYR A 344 17.06 18.06 -4.54
C TYR A 344 17.12 17.44 -3.15
N LEU A 345 16.88 18.25 -2.13
CA LEU A 345 16.77 17.82 -0.74
C LEU A 345 15.33 18.03 -0.26
N PHE A 346 14.79 17.05 0.43
CA PHE A 346 13.42 17.10 0.94
C PHE A 346 13.31 16.38 2.28
N ASN A 347 12.26 16.67 3.03
CA ASN A 347 11.94 15.97 4.26
C ASN A 347 10.89 14.89 3.95
N GLU A 348 11.20 13.66 4.27
CA GLU A 348 10.28 12.53 4.08
C GLU A 348 10.10 11.72 5.36
N GLN A 349 8.96 11.05 5.46
CA GLN A 349 8.74 9.93 6.35
C GLN A 349 8.97 8.63 5.57
N TYR A 350 9.90 7.82 6.04
CA TYR A 350 10.30 6.60 5.37
C TYR A 350 9.54 5.39 5.92
N ASN A 351 8.87 4.64 5.06
CA ASN A 351 8.11 3.43 5.41
C ASN A 351 6.99 3.61 6.46
N GLY A 352 6.42 4.78 6.56
CA GLY A 352 5.41 5.10 7.55
C GLY A 352 5.98 5.25 8.97
N GLY A 353 5.21 5.87 9.84
CA GLY A 353 5.60 6.16 11.24
C GLY A 353 5.18 5.08 12.24
#